data_b7780266fedccb8dcd9c49ade1a6c7f0
#
_entry.id   b7780266fedccb8dcd9c49ade1a6c7f0
#
_cell.length_a   1.000
_cell.length_b   1.000
_cell.length_c   1.000
_cell.angle_alpha   90.00
_cell.angle_beta   90.00
_cell.angle_gamma   90.00
#
_symmetry.space_group_name_H-M   'P 1'
#
loop_
_entity.id
_entity.type
_entity.pdbx_description
1 polymer ?
#
loop_
_entity_poly.entity_id
_entity_poly.type
_entity_poly.pdbx_seq_one_letter_code
_entity_poly.pdbx_strand_id
1 'polypeptide(L)'
;MKKLLVLVTLGVAMISCQETTTAKKDDFKTGYIDTSVLLEKYEKFTDENEKFKVKTEELGRPLEAKGKQLEAEMKSFQKAAQANGQAWAQQKAGELQQREQALMQERNQIMAQIETEGGALKDSLVGDVKKYIQAYGKKEGFDYIFTTSDASPNVIYSKDSYNLTDKLLKKLNEEYKAKK
;
A
#
# COMPACT_ATOMS: atom_id res chain seq x y z
N MET A 1 -75.79 11.84 -68.60
CA MET A 1 -76.26 11.78 -67.22
C MET A 1 -75.46 10.65 -66.56
N LYS A 2 -74.94 10.89 -65.41
CA LYS A 2 -74.20 10.09 -64.45
C LYS A 2 -72.69 10.27 -64.45
N LYS A 3 -72.33 11.11 -63.54
CA LYS A 3 -71.00 11.43 -63.14
C LYS A 3 -70.41 10.24 -62.37
N LEU A 4 -69.26 9.71 -62.81
CA LEU A 4 -68.55 8.73 -62.06
C LEU A 4 -67.32 9.43 -61.44
N LEU A 5 -67.39 9.64 -60.15
CA LEU A 5 -66.32 10.22 -59.36
C LEU A 5 -65.28 9.09 -59.01
N VAL A 6 -64.12 9.12 -59.58
CA VAL A 6 -63.02 8.20 -59.24
C VAL A 6 -62.18 8.90 -58.19
N LEU A 7 -62.30 8.42 -56.97
CA LEU A 7 -61.46 8.83 -55.84
C LEU A 7 -60.12 8.09 -55.92
N VAL A 8 -59.05 8.82 -56.32
CA VAL A 8 -57.73 8.30 -56.27
C VAL A 8 -57.19 8.55 -54.88
N THR A 9 -57.17 7.51 -54.05
CA THR A 9 -56.52 7.51 -52.75
C THR A 9 -55.00 7.35 -52.94
N LEU A 10 -54.28 8.46 -52.77
CA LEU A 10 -52.83 8.52 -52.76
C LEU A 10 -52.26 7.95 -51.44
N GLY A 11 -51.90 6.68 -51.46
CA GLY A 11 -51.26 6.04 -50.31
C GLY A 11 -49.79 6.53 -50.22
N VAL A 12 -49.55 7.45 -49.30
CA VAL A 12 -48.19 7.83 -48.93
C VAL A 12 -47.59 6.74 -48.04
N ALA A 13 -46.83 5.85 -48.64
CA ALA A 13 -45.95 4.91 -47.88
C ALA A 13 -44.82 5.72 -47.26
N MET A 14 -44.99 6.01 -45.98
CA MET A 14 -43.85 6.47 -45.13
C MET A 14 -42.89 5.31 -44.95
N ILE A 15 -41.88 5.24 -45.79
CA ILE A 15 -40.68 4.42 -45.52
C ILE A 15 -39.93 5.16 -44.43
N SER A 16 -40.25 4.85 -43.17
CA SER A 16 -39.42 5.20 -42.03
C SER A 16 -38.13 4.42 -42.19
N CYS A 17 -37.12 5.04 -42.76
CA CYS A 17 -35.73 4.59 -42.61
C CYS A 17 -35.41 4.65 -41.13
N GLN A 18 -35.63 3.55 -40.44
CA GLN A 18 -35.07 3.30 -39.11
C GLN A 18 -33.58 3.03 -39.36
N GLU A 19 -32.76 4.11 -39.42
CA GLU A 19 -31.33 3.98 -39.23
C GLU A 19 -31.13 3.36 -37.85
N THR A 20 -31.02 2.04 -37.83
CA THR A 20 -30.36 1.34 -36.73
C THR A 20 -28.91 1.81 -36.76
N THR A 21 -28.66 2.97 -36.15
CA THR A 21 -27.32 3.26 -35.62
C THR A 21 -27.03 2.11 -34.66
N THR A 22 -26.38 1.07 -35.15
CA THR A 22 -25.60 0.17 -34.32
C THR A 22 -24.53 1.04 -33.69
N ALA A 23 -24.89 1.74 -32.61
CA ALA A 23 -23.92 2.27 -31.68
C ALA A 23 -23.02 1.06 -31.42
N LYS A 24 -21.76 1.14 -31.89
CA LYS A 24 -20.71 0.24 -31.43
C LYS A 24 -20.88 0.22 -29.92
N LYS A 25 -21.35 -0.89 -29.39
CA LYS A 25 -21.37 -1.14 -27.97
C LYS A 25 -19.89 -1.18 -27.64
N ASP A 26 -19.32 -0.03 -27.27
CA ASP A 26 -18.00 -0.03 -26.66
C ASP A 26 -18.17 -0.96 -25.48
N ASP A 27 -17.56 -2.15 -25.60
CA ASP A 27 -17.62 -3.16 -24.56
C ASP A 27 -16.92 -2.59 -23.33
N PHE A 28 -17.73 -1.96 -22.46
CA PHE A 28 -17.26 -1.34 -21.22
C PHE A 28 -16.49 -2.36 -20.40
N LYS A 29 -15.18 -2.21 -20.36
CA LYS A 29 -14.25 -3.17 -19.78
C LYS A 29 -13.83 -2.75 -18.38
N THR A 30 -14.24 -3.51 -17.40
CA THR A 30 -13.88 -3.27 -16.00
C THR A 30 -13.23 -4.48 -15.36
N GLY A 31 -12.51 -4.24 -14.27
CA GLY A 31 -11.97 -5.28 -13.43
C GLY A 31 -11.74 -4.77 -12.02
N TYR A 32 -11.37 -5.65 -11.12
CA TYR A 32 -10.97 -5.27 -9.77
C TYR A 32 -9.72 -6.03 -9.32
N ILE A 33 -9.06 -5.47 -8.31
CA ILE A 33 -7.86 -6.00 -7.70
C ILE A 33 -8.07 -6.01 -6.19
N ASP A 34 -7.81 -7.15 -5.57
CA ASP A 34 -7.64 -7.23 -4.13
C ASP A 34 -6.23 -6.77 -3.76
N THR A 35 -6.15 -5.58 -3.17
CA THR A 35 -4.88 -4.98 -2.80
C THR A 35 -4.24 -5.64 -1.59
N SER A 36 -5.03 -6.25 -0.69
CA SER A 36 -4.48 -7.01 0.44
C SER A 36 -3.71 -8.22 -0.06
N VAL A 37 -4.36 -9.03 -0.90
CA VAL A 37 -3.75 -10.22 -1.51
C VAL A 37 -2.55 -9.85 -2.39
N LEU A 38 -2.67 -8.79 -3.18
CA LEU A 38 -1.61 -8.36 -4.09
C LEU A 38 -0.35 -7.93 -3.33
N LEU A 39 -0.50 -7.09 -2.29
CA LEU A 39 0.64 -6.61 -1.50
C LEU A 39 1.26 -7.71 -0.65
N GLU A 40 0.45 -8.63 -0.11
CA GLU A 40 0.95 -9.79 0.66
C GLU A 40 1.83 -10.72 -0.18
N LYS A 41 1.45 -10.95 -1.46
CA LYS A 41 2.11 -11.93 -2.35
C LYS A 41 3.10 -11.32 -3.34
N TYR A 42 3.23 -9.99 -3.38
CA TYR A 42 4.17 -9.33 -4.27
C TYR A 42 5.60 -9.44 -3.73
N GLU A 43 6.45 -10.19 -4.43
CA GLU A 43 7.81 -10.53 -3.99
C GLU A 43 8.68 -9.29 -3.70
N LYS A 44 8.58 -8.22 -4.49
CA LYS A 44 9.29 -6.97 -4.21
C LYS A 44 8.90 -6.39 -2.85
N PHE A 45 7.60 -6.43 -2.51
CA PHE A 45 7.11 -5.92 -1.24
C PHE A 45 7.66 -6.75 -0.07
N THR A 46 7.67 -8.07 -0.20
CA THR A 46 8.21 -8.99 0.80
C THR A 46 9.72 -8.77 0.99
N ASP A 47 10.48 -8.70 -0.11
CA ASP A 47 11.93 -8.50 -0.08
C ASP A 47 12.31 -7.15 0.55
N GLU A 48 11.64 -6.07 0.19
CA GLU A 48 11.92 -4.74 0.73
C GLU A 48 11.50 -4.62 2.21
N ASN A 49 10.40 -5.24 2.62
CA ASN A 49 10.01 -5.31 4.04
C ASN A 49 11.03 -6.09 4.87
N GLU A 50 11.57 -7.20 4.35
CA GLU A 50 12.59 -7.97 5.06
C GLU A 50 13.91 -7.16 5.22
N LYS A 51 14.33 -6.47 4.17
CA LYS A 51 15.49 -5.56 4.26
C LYS A 51 15.26 -4.44 5.28
N PHE A 52 14.05 -3.87 5.29
CA PHE A 52 13.68 -2.82 6.24
C PHE A 52 13.65 -3.34 7.68
N LYS A 53 13.16 -4.56 7.88
CA LYS A 53 13.19 -5.24 9.18
C LYS A 53 14.63 -5.42 9.69
N VAL A 54 15.53 -5.94 8.85
CA VAL A 54 16.94 -6.07 9.21
C VAL A 54 17.54 -4.72 9.60
N LYS A 55 17.28 -3.68 8.81
CA LYS A 55 17.73 -2.31 9.12
C LYS A 55 17.21 -1.82 10.47
N THR A 56 15.93 -2.07 10.77
CA THR A 56 15.29 -1.69 12.04
C THR A 56 15.95 -2.41 13.23
N GLU A 57 16.26 -3.70 13.09
CA GLU A 57 16.96 -4.48 14.10
C GLU A 57 18.38 -3.96 14.32
N GLU A 58 19.08 -3.59 13.23
CA GLU A 58 20.43 -3.01 13.33
C GLU A 58 20.44 -1.66 14.04
N LEU A 59 19.45 -0.80 13.78
CA LEU A 59 19.30 0.47 14.49
C LEU A 59 18.93 0.29 15.96
N GLY A 60 18.16 -0.73 16.29
CA GLY A 60 17.74 -1.04 17.67
C GLY A 60 18.84 -1.69 18.54
N ARG A 61 19.74 -2.45 17.93
CA ARG A 61 20.76 -3.23 18.64
C ARG A 61 21.67 -2.40 19.56
N PRO A 62 22.20 -1.23 19.13
CA PRO A 62 22.99 -0.38 20.02
C PRO A 62 22.21 0.17 21.20
N LEU A 63 20.92 0.51 21.01
CA LEU A 63 20.03 0.97 22.09
C LEU A 63 19.82 -0.10 23.13
N GLU A 64 19.58 -1.33 22.70
CA GLU A 64 19.38 -2.47 23.60
C GLU A 64 20.65 -2.71 24.44
N ALA A 65 21.84 -2.65 23.81
CA ALA A 65 23.11 -2.79 24.51
C ALA A 65 23.33 -1.69 25.56
N LYS A 66 23.10 -0.42 25.21
CA LYS A 66 23.18 0.72 26.13
C LYS A 66 22.16 0.59 27.27
N GLY A 67 20.94 0.15 26.98
CA GLY A 67 19.89 -0.08 27.98
C GLY A 67 20.29 -1.15 29.00
N LYS A 68 20.78 -2.29 28.53
CA LYS A 68 21.28 -3.37 29.41
C LYS A 68 22.46 -2.92 30.28
N GLN A 69 23.38 -2.13 29.71
CA GLN A 69 24.50 -1.56 30.47
C GLN A 69 24.02 -0.62 31.56
N LEU A 70 23.11 0.33 31.21
CA LEU A 70 22.55 1.28 32.18
C LEU A 70 21.80 0.56 33.29
N GLU A 71 20.99 -0.44 32.95
CA GLU A 71 20.28 -1.27 33.94
C GLU A 71 21.23 -1.98 34.91
N ALA A 72 22.32 -2.55 34.42
CA ALA A 72 23.34 -3.20 35.24
C ALA A 72 24.04 -2.21 36.18
N GLU A 73 24.37 -1.00 35.69
CA GLU A 73 24.97 0.07 36.51
C GLU A 73 23.96 0.54 37.59
N MET A 74 22.68 0.71 37.28
CA MET A 74 21.63 1.07 38.23
C MET A 74 21.45 0.01 39.33
N LYS A 75 21.46 -1.28 38.96
CA LYS A 75 21.37 -2.39 39.93
C LYS A 75 22.55 -2.41 40.88
N SER A 76 23.75 -2.08 40.42
CA SER A 76 24.97 -2.06 41.26
C SER A 76 25.14 -0.76 42.06
N PHE A 77 24.44 0.30 41.66
CA PHE A 77 24.59 1.65 42.24
C PHE A 77 24.40 1.70 43.76
N GLN A 78 23.35 1.05 44.27
CA GLN A 78 23.03 1.11 45.71
C GLN A 78 24.19 0.54 46.56
N LYS A 79 24.77 -0.59 46.15
CA LYS A 79 25.90 -1.21 46.84
C LYS A 79 27.18 -0.33 46.68
N ALA A 80 27.42 0.21 45.48
CA ALA A 80 28.56 1.06 45.23
C ALA A 80 28.46 2.41 45.99
N ALA A 81 27.26 2.98 46.16
CA ALA A 81 27.04 4.20 46.94
C ALA A 81 27.39 4.06 48.40
N GLN A 82 27.08 2.88 49.02
CA GLN A 82 27.44 2.59 50.39
C GLN A 82 28.96 2.48 50.56
N ALA A 83 29.70 1.95 49.58
CA ALA A 83 31.13 1.75 49.64
C ALA A 83 31.92 3.06 49.40
N ASN A 84 31.42 3.96 48.52
CA ASN A 84 32.14 5.15 48.04
C ASN A 84 31.71 6.48 48.73
N GLY A 85 30.64 6.44 49.52
CA GLY A 85 30.17 7.60 50.27
C GLY A 85 29.27 8.56 49.49
N GLN A 86 28.70 9.57 50.22
CA GLN A 86 27.63 10.43 49.76
C GLN A 86 27.96 11.30 48.53
N ALA A 87 29.17 11.87 48.51
CA ALA A 87 29.58 12.76 47.39
C ALA A 87 29.64 11.98 46.07
N TRP A 88 30.24 10.81 46.08
CA TRP A 88 30.27 9.91 44.93
C TRP A 88 28.89 9.48 44.51
N ALA A 89 28.02 9.13 45.45
CA ALA A 89 26.64 8.70 45.17
C ALA A 89 25.85 9.80 44.50
N GLN A 90 25.92 11.05 44.94
CA GLN A 90 25.28 12.18 44.29
C GLN A 90 25.75 12.43 42.86
N GLN A 91 27.05 12.41 42.65
CA GLN A 91 27.64 12.57 41.30
C GLN A 91 27.18 11.42 40.38
N LYS A 92 27.28 10.18 40.84
CA LYS A 92 26.94 9.00 40.03
C LYS A 92 25.44 8.93 39.74
N ALA A 93 24.57 9.31 40.68
CA ALA A 93 23.13 9.42 40.44
C ALA A 93 22.80 10.43 39.33
N GLY A 94 23.45 11.59 39.35
CA GLY A 94 23.30 12.60 38.28
C GLY A 94 23.77 12.09 36.93
N GLU A 95 24.90 11.38 36.88
CA GLU A 95 25.40 10.75 35.63
C GLU A 95 24.43 9.69 35.08
N LEU A 96 23.92 8.82 35.92
CA LEU A 96 22.95 7.77 35.52
C LEU A 96 21.67 8.41 34.98
N GLN A 97 21.16 9.45 35.66
CA GLN A 97 19.97 10.18 35.19
C GLN A 97 20.20 10.85 33.84
N GLN A 98 21.36 11.47 33.61
CA GLN A 98 21.69 12.06 32.29
C GLN A 98 21.76 10.98 31.19
N ARG A 99 22.36 9.83 31.49
CA ARG A 99 22.42 8.73 30.54
C ARG A 99 21.05 8.15 30.21
N GLU A 100 20.17 8.04 31.20
CA GLU A 100 18.78 7.60 31.00
C GLU A 100 18.03 8.55 30.08
N GLN A 101 18.16 9.87 30.32
CA GLN A 101 17.55 10.89 29.47
C GLN A 101 18.10 10.85 28.03
N ALA A 102 19.44 10.72 27.88
CA ALA A 102 20.07 10.60 26.57
C ALA A 102 19.63 9.35 25.81
N LEU A 103 19.51 8.21 26.50
CA LEU A 103 19.03 6.96 25.91
C LEU A 103 17.57 7.07 25.47
N MET A 104 16.72 7.73 26.25
CA MET A 104 15.33 7.99 25.89
C MET A 104 15.23 8.88 24.66
N GLN A 105 16.03 9.94 24.57
CA GLN A 105 16.08 10.82 23.39
C GLN A 105 16.53 10.06 22.14
N GLU A 106 17.61 9.27 22.25
CA GLU A 106 18.13 8.46 21.15
C GLU A 106 17.07 7.45 20.66
N ARG A 107 16.39 6.79 21.59
CA ARG A 107 15.27 5.88 21.28
C ARG A 107 14.17 6.58 20.49
N ASN A 108 13.74 7.76 20.95
CA ASN A 108 12.68 8.52 20.28
C ASN A 108 13.10 8.95 18.86
N GLN A 109 14.35 9.36 18.68
CA GLN A 109 14.90 9.70 17.37
C GLN A 109 14.90 8.50 16.41
N ILE A 110 15.37 7.35 16.88
CA ILE A 110 15.40 6.12 16.07
C ILE A 110 13.97 5.66 15.74
N MET A 111 13.03 5.73 16.69
CA MET A 111 11.63 5.41 16.42
C MET A 111 11.01 6.33 15.35
N ALA A 112 11.24 7.63 15.44
CA ALA A 112 10.78 8.60 14.44
C ALA A 112 11.41 8.35 13.06
N GLN A 113 12.70 7.98 13.03
CA GLN A 113 13.38 7.60 11.80
C GLN A 113 12.75 6.35 11.17
N ILE A 114 12.52 5.30 11.96
CA ILE A 114 11.90 4.04 11.50
C ILE A 114 10.50 4.31 10.94
N GLU A 115 9.69 5.09 11.64
CA GLU A 115 8.35 5.46 11.19
C GLU A 115 8.37 6.22 9.85
N THR A 116 9.24 7.22 9.75
CA THR A 116 9.39 8.04 8.53
C THR A 116 9.86 7.19 7.34
N GLU A 117 10.90 6.40 7.53
CA GLU A 117 11.45 5.54 6.47
C GLU A 117 10.49 4.42 6.07
N GLY A 118 9.82 3.79 7.04
CA GLY A 118 8.81 2.77 6.78
C GLY A 118 7.60 3.31 6.02
N GLY A 119 7.14 4.51 6.37
CA GLY A 119 6.11 5.22 5.63
C GLY A 119 6.52 5.50 4.18
N ALA A 120 7.71 6.08 3.98
CA ALA A 120 8.24 6.37 2.66
C ALA A 120 8.43 5.10 1.80
N LEU A 121 8.90 4.01 2.39
CA LEU A 121 9.03 2.72 1.71
C LEU A 121 7.65 2.21 1.24
N LYS A 122 6.68 2.19 2.12
CA LYS A 122 5.31 1.77 1.80
C LYS A 122 4.71 2.62 0.68
N ASP A 123 4.83 3.94 0.77
CA ASP A 123 4.30 4.86 -0.24
C ASP A 123 4.96 4.65 -1.60
N SER A 124 6.28 4.43 -1.61
CA SER A 124 7.03 4.12 -2.84
C SER A 124 6.54 2.82 -3.48
N LEU A 125 6.39 1.75 -2.71
CA LEU A 125 5.96 0.45 -3.21
C LEU A 125 4.51 0.48 -3.73
N VAL A 126 3.60 1.11 -2.98
CA VAL A 126 2.21 1.31 -3.41
C VAL A 126 2.15 2.18 -4.67
N GLY A 127 2.98 3.23 -4.73
CA GLY A 127 3.10 4.10 -5.90
C GLY A 127 3.55 3.35 -7.15
N ASP A 128 4.53 2.45 -7.03
CA ASP A 128 5.01 1.63 -8.15
C ASP A 128 3.93 0.67 -8.65
N VAL A 129 3.22 0.00 -7.75
CA VAL A 129 2.08 -0.87 -8.09
C VAL A 129 0.98 -0.08 -8.79
N LYS A 130 0.63 1.10 -8.27
CA LYS A 130 -0.38 1.98 -8.88
C LYS A 130 0.00 2.39 -10.30
N LYS A 131 1.25 2.80 -10.54
CA LYS A 131 1.76 3.15 -11.88
C LYS A 131 1.67 1.96 -12.83
N TYR A 132 2.04 0.77 -12.35
CA TYR A 132 1.95 -0.46 -13.12
C TYR A 132 0.51 -0.77 -13.54
N ILE A 133 -0.44 -0.72 -12.59
CA ILE A 133 -1.85 -0.98 -12.85
C ILE A 133 -2.42 0.04 -13.86
N GLN A 134 -2.04 1.32 -13.74
CA GLN A 134 -2.45 2.35 -14.69
C GLN A 134 -1.93 2.08 -16.11
N ALA A 135 -0.66 1.69 -16.25
CA ALA A 135 -0.08 1.33 -17.54
C ALA A 135 -0.74 0.09 -18.14
N TYR A 136 -0.98 -0.91 -17.31
CA TYR A 136 -1.69 -2.14 -17.68
C TYR A 136 -3.12 -1.83 -18.16
N GLY A 137 -3.88 -1.05 -17.40
CA GLY A 137 -5.26 -0.65 -17.76
C GLY A 137 -5.33 0.04 -19.12
N LYS A 138 -4.45 1.00 -19.35
CA LYS A 138 -4.34 1.70 -20.65
C LYS A 138 -4.00 0.74 -21.80
N LYS A 139 -3.02 -0.13 -21.60
CA LYS A 139 -2.56 -1.09 -22.61
C LYS A 139 -3.64 -2.10 -22.99
N GLU A 140 -4.37 -2.59 -22.00
CA GLU A 140 -5.39 -3.64 -22.17
C GLU A 140 -6.78 -3.09 -22.48
N GLY A 141 -6.95 -1.76 -22.52
CA GLY A 141 -8.22 -1.09 -22.85
C GLY A 141 -9.27 -1.22 -21.76
N PHE A 142 -8.88 -1.14 -20.48
CA PHE A 142 -9.82 -1.06 -19.39
C PHE A 142 -10.33 0.37 -19.21
N ASP A 143 -11.66 0.52 -19.02
CA ASP A 143 -12.28 1.79 -18.66
C ASP A 143 -12.08 2.08 -17.18
N TYR A 144 -12.22 1.05 -16.32
CA TYR A 144 -11.99 1.14 -14.88
C TYR A 144 -11.34 -0.12 -14.34
N ILE A 145 -10.40 0.07 -13.40
CA ILE A 145 -9.88 -0.99 -12.53
C ILE A 145 -10.12 -0.51 -11.10
N PHE A 146 -11.02 -1.18 -10.40
CA PHE A 146 -11.35 -0.89 -9.01
C PHE A 146 -10.38 -1.60 -8.07
N THR A 147 -10.28 -1.12 -6.84
CA THR A 147 -9.56 -1.81 -5.78
C THR A 147 -10.51 -2.24 -4.68
N THR A 148 -10.22 -3.36 -4.06
CA THR A 148 -10.84 -3.80 -2.81
C THR A 148 -9.76 -4.26 -1.84
N SER A 149 -10.08 -4.29 -0.55
CA SER A 149 -9.23 -4.84 0.50
C SER A 149 -10.09 -5.21 1.70
N ASP A 150 -9.59 -6.05 2.57
CA ASP A 150 -10.29 -6.42 3.82
C ASP A 150 -10.54 -5.21 4.72
N ALA A 151 -9.60 -4.26 4.73
CA ALA A 151 -9.72 -3.05 5.56
C ALA A 151 -10.66 -1.99 4.96
N SER A 152 -10.86 -1.98 3.64
CA SER A 152 -11.69 -1.00 2.92
C SER A 152 -12.31 -1.63 1.68
N PRO A 153 -13.43 -2.35 1.84
CA PRO A 153 -14.08 -3.05 0.74
C PRO A 153 -14.86 -2.06 -0.14
N ASN A 154 -14.19 -1.51 -1.17
CA ASN A 154 -14.84 -0.63 -2.15
C ASN A 154 -15.68 -1.41 -3.17
N VAL A 155 -15.42 -2.71 -3.33
CA VAL A 155 -16.19 -3.64 -4.15
C VAL A 155 -16.75 -4.72 -3.24
N ILE A 156 -18.07 -4.65 -2.98
CA ILE A 156 -18.77 -5.62 -2.10
C ILE A 156 -19.02 -6.94 -2.82
N TYR A 157 -19.33 -6.87 -4.10
CA TYR A 157 -19.61 -8.04 -4.94
C TYR A 157 -19.12 -7.81 -6.36
N SER A 158 -18.49 -8.82 -6.91
CA SER A 158 -18.11 -8.89 -8.32
C SER A 158 -18.07 -10.35 -8.74
N LYS A 159 -18.26 -10.61 -10.04
CA LYS A 159 -17.99 -11.94 -10.60
C LYS A 159 -16.49 -12.20 -10.61
N ASP A 160 -16.09 -13.44 -10.39
CA ASP A 160 -14.66 -13.84 -10.40
C ASP A 160 -13.96 -13.52 -11.72
N SER A 161 -14.71 -13.51 -12.82
CA SER A 161 -14.18 -13.16 -14.16
C SER A 161 -13.64 -11.71 -14.26
N TYR A 162 -14.01 -10.83 -13.33
CA TYR A 162 -13.48 -9.46 -13.25
C TYR A 162 -12.27 -9.32 -12.31
N ASN A 163 -11.89 -10.41 -11.61
CA ASN A 163 -10.73 -10.40 -10.73
C ASN A 163 -9.43 -10.41 -11.53
N LEU A 164 -8.62 -9.38 -11.37
CA LEU A 164 -7.33 -9.21 -12.04
C LEU A 164 -6.14 -9.49 -11.11
N THR A 165 -6.39 -9.78 -9.84
CA THR A 165 -5.36 -9.86 -8.79
C THR A 165 -4.24 -10.83 -9.16
N ASP A 166 -4.57 -12.10 -9.42
CA ASP A 166 -3.56 -13.12 -9.71
C ASP A 166 -2.82 -12.84 -11.02
N LYS A 167 -3.54 -12.36 -12.04
CA LYS A 167 -2.94 -12.02 -13.34
C LYS A 167 -1.92 -10.90 -13.21
N LEU A 168 -2.24 -9.86 -12.45
CA LEU A 168 -1.35 -8.72 -12.22
C LEU A 168 -0.20 -9.09 -11.30
N LEU A 169 -0.47 -9.84 -10.24
CA LEU A 169 0.55 -10.34 -9.32
C LEU A 169 1.62 -11.16 -10.06
N LYS A 170 1.19 -12.09 -10.92
CA LYS A 170 2.13 -12.89 -11.74
C LYS A 170 3.03 -11.98 -12.58
N LYS A 171 2.45 -11.00 -13.29
CA LYS A 171 3.21 -10.07 -14.13
C LYS A 171 4.16 -9.18 -13.33
N LEU A 172 3.73 -8.66 -12.19
CA LEU A 172 4.56 -7.87 -11.28
C LEU A 172 5.76 -8.66 -10.79
N ASN A 173 5.56 -9.92 -10.39
CA ASN A 173 6.62 -10.79 -9.92
C ASN A 173 7.60 -11.18 -11.05
N GLU A 174 7.09 -11.45 -12.26
CA GLU A 174 7.92 -11.70 -13.45
C GLU A 174 8.81 -10.49 -13.77
N GLU A 175 8.24 -9.27 -13.79
CA GLU A 175 9.03 -8.05 -14.03
C GLU A 175 10.04 -7.77 -12.92
N TYR A 176 9.68 -8.04 -11.68
CA TYR A 176 10.62 -7.87 -10.56
C TYR A 176 11.80 -8.83 -10.68
N LYS A 177 11.56 -10.11 -10.99
CA LYS A 177 12.61 -11.11 -11.20
C LYS A 177 13.53 -10.77 -12.36
N ALA A 178 12.98 -10.21 -13.43
CA ALA A 178 13.77 -9.81 -14.60
C ALA A 178 14.71 -8.60 -14.35
N LYS A 179 14.45 -7.84 -13.27
CA LYS A 179 15.25 -6.66 -12.86
C LYS A 179 16.24 -6.95 -11.72
N LYS A 180 16.16 -8.14 -11.12
CA LYS A 180 17.01 -8.59 -9.99
C LYS A 180 18.27 -9.28 -10.49
#